data_baa034804a943325a393eb0f3654e600
#
_entry.id   baa034804a943325a393eb0f3654e600
#
_cell.length_a   1.000
_cell.length_b   1.000
_cell.length_c   1.000
_cell.angle_alpha   90.00
_cell.angle_beta   90.00
_cell.angle_gamma   90.00
#
_symmetry.space_group_name_H-M   'P 1'
#
loop_
_entity.id
_entity.type
_entity.pdbx_description
1 polymer ?
#
loop_
_entity_poly.entity_id
_entity_poly.type
_entity_poly.pdbx_seq_one_letter_code
_entity_poly.pdbx_strand_id
1 'polypeptide(L)'
;EYSFGDLVNPSGLTLTTAVVGVDASNPNGNGTGRVTITAAATGALTYQIDFGDGVKQVVPSGTLTYKYNNPGTNAYTITVNAVGTGGSLSTISKRVTVFVAFQIPTEIVSALTGSGSKVWVTDKDAPGHFGVGPNNEFSPIWYAAVPNTREACAYDDEITFSKDANVTILPIALK
;
A
#
# COMPACT_ATOMS: atom_id res chain seq x y z
N GLU A 1 -1.43 -52.07 22.01
CA GLU A 1 -1.02 -51.41 20.76
C GLU A 1 -1.92 -50.21 20.58
N TYR A 2 -1.32 -49.00 20.57
CA TYR A 2 -2.09 -47.77 20.35
C TYR A 2 -2.19 -47.54 18.82
N SER A 3 -3.37 -47.60 18.27
CA SER A 3 -3.65 -47.22 16.87
C SER A 3 -4.00 -45.74 16.81
N PHE A 4 -3.17 -44.99 16.11
CA PHE A 4 -3.58 -43.65 15.68
C PHE A 4 -4.53 -43.84 14.47
N GLY A 5 -5.71 -43.23 14.52
CA GLY A 5 -6.66 -43.31 13.41
C GLY A 5 -6.06 -42.84 12.08
N ASP A 6 -6.69 -43.15 10.98
CA ASP A 6 -6.24 -42.79 9.64
C ASP A 6 -6.07 -41.28 9.51
N LEU A 7 -4.91 -40.86 8.98
CA LEU A 7 -4.67 -39.47 8.62
C LEU A 7 -5.44 -39.15 7.34
N VAL A 8 -6.52 -38.42 7.47
CA VAL A 8 -7.38 -38.02 6.34
C VAL A 8 -7.10 -36.55 6.03
N ASN A 9 -6.78 -36.26 4.77
CA ASN A 9 -6.64 -34.88 4.31
C ASN A 9 -7.97 -34.14 4.39
N PRO A 10 -7.98 -32.85 4.74
CA PRO A 10 -9.16 -32.01 4.59
C PRO A 10 -9.75 -32.15 3.19
N SER A 11 -11.07 -32.30 3.08
CA SER A 11 -11.75 -32.50 1.80
C SER A 11 -12.73 -31.39 1.46
N GLY A 12 -13.07 -31.23 0.18
CA GLY A 12 -14.00 -30.21 -0.27
C GLY A 12 -13.50 -28.78 -0.03
N LEU A 13 -12.18 -28.57 -0.07
CA LEU A 13 -11.62 -27.23 0.17
C LEU A 13 -12.10 -26.24 -0.89
N THR A 14 -12.72 -25.17 -0.42
CA THR A 14 -13.20 -24.05 -1.23
C THR A 14 -12.48 -22.77 -0.83
N LEU A 15 -12.31 -21.84 -1.80
CA LEU A 15 -11.74 -20.52 -1.59
C LEU A 15 -12.57 -19.48 -2.34
N THR A 16 -13.15 -18.56 -1.60
CA THR A 16 -13.83 -17.38 -2.15
C THR A 16 -13.08 -16.13 -1.75
N THR A 17 -13.05 -15.16 -2.66
CA THR A 17 -12.42 -13.84 -2.44
C THR A 17 -13.38 -12.77 -2.93
N ALA A 18 -13.56 -11.72 -2.14
CA ALA A 18 -14.36 -10.56 -2.50
C ALA A 18 -13.55 -9.29 -2.23
N VAL A 19 -13.20 -8.56 -3.29
CA VAL A 19 -12.54 -7.26 -3.19
C VAL A 19 -13.58 -6.23 -2.75
N VAL A 20 -13.27 -5.47 -1.71
CA VAL A 20 -14.21 -4.48 -1.15
C VAL A 20 -14.40 -3.31 -2.12
N GLY A 21 -15.67 -2.95 -2.34
CA GLY A 21 -16.05 -1.83 -3.19
C GLY A 21 -15.91 -2.08 -4.69
N VAL A 22 -16.00 -3.35 -5.12
CA VAL A 22 -16.14 -3.70 -6.54
C VAL A 22 -17.52 -3.31 -7.02
N ASP A 23 -17.56 -2.52 -8.10
CA ASP A 23 -18.76 -2.15 -8.85
C ASP A 23 -18.41 -1.93 -10.34
N ALA A 24 -19.36 -1.49 -11.15
CA ALA A 24 -19.16 -1.25 -12.58
C ALA A 24 -18.08 -0.20 -12.89
N SER A 25 -17.88 0.78 -12.01
CA SER A 25 -16.89 1.85 -12.16
C SER A 25 -15.55 1.49 -11.51
N ASN A 26 -15.57 0.57 -10.54
CA ASN A 26 -14.41 0.15 -9.76
C ASN A 26 -14.22 -1.38 -9.81
N PRO A 27 -13.86 -1.95 -10.96
CA PRO A 27 -13.81 -3.41 -11.16
C PRO A 27 -12.75 -4.12 -10.30
N ASN A 28 -11.77 -3.38 -9.76
CA ASN A 28 -10.72 -3.89 -8.88
C ASN A 28 -10.82 -3.36 -7.44
N GLY A 29 -11.99 -2.81 -7.06
CA GLY A 29 -12.27 -2.25 -5.74
C GLY A 29 -12.09 -0.74 -5.64
N ASN A 30 -12.54 -0.17 -4.53
CA ASN A 30 -12.65 1.28 -4.29
C ASN A 30 -11.36 1.94 -3.76
N GLY A 31 -10.21 1.29 -3.91
CA GLY A 31 -8.92 1.84 -3.48
C GLY A 31 -8.56 1.57 -2.02
N THR A 32 -9.42 0.92 -1.22
CA THR A 32 -9.10 0.57 0.17
C THR A 32 -8.08 -0.55 0.30
N GLY A 33 -7.86 -1.33 -0.77
CA GLY A 33 -6.96 -2.49 -0.77
C GLY A 33 -7.49 -3.70 0.01
N ARG A 34 -8.76 -3.67 0.46
CA ARG A 34 -9.33 -4.72 1.30
C ARG A 34 -9.92 -5.85 0.47
N VAL A 35 -9.63 -7.09 0.90
CA VAL A 35 -10.17 -8.32 0.30
C VAL A 35 -10.69 -9.20 1.42
N THR A 36 -11.95 -9.58 1.35
CA THR A 36 -12.51 -10.62 2.22
C THR A 36 -12.18 -11.97 1.62
N ILE A 37 -11.58 -12.85 2.40
CA ILE A 37 -11.14 -14.20 2.03
C ILE A 37 -11.92 -15.16 2.89
N THR A 38 -12.54 -16.17 2.28
CA THR A 38 -13.25 -17.23 2.99
C THR A 38 -12.81 -18.58 2.42
N ALA A 39 -12.28 -19.42 3.29
CA ALA A 39 -11.93 -20.79 3.00
C ALA A 39 -12.72 -21.74 3.89
N ALA A 40 -13.16 -22.86 3.36
CA ALA A 40 -13.86 -23.90 4.09
C ALA A 40 -13.47 -25.29 3.58
N ALA A 41 -13.30 -26.23 4.49
CA ALA A 41 -13.02 -27.64 4.17
C ALA A 41 -13.55 -28.54 5.29
N THR A 42 -13.99 -29.72 4.94
CA THR A 42 -14.35 -30.76 5.91
C THR A 42 -13.08 -31.37 6.49
N GLY A 43 -13.04 -31.52 7.82
CA GLY A 43 -11.87 -32.08 8.53
C GLY A 43 -10.69 -31.13 8.70
N ALA A 44 -10.82 -29.86 8.34
CA ALA A 44 -9.80 -28.84 8.63
C ALA A 44 -9.88 -28.42 10.09
N LEU A 45 -8.73 -28.32 10.74
CA LEU A 45 -8.55 -27.79 12.10
C LEU A 45 -8.21 -26.29 12.05
N THR A 46 -7.47 -25.87 11.02
CA THR A 46 -7.07 -24.47 10.79
C THR A 46 -6.71 -24.26 9.32
N TYR A 47 -6.50 -23.00 8.95
CA TYR A 47 -6.07 -22.63 7.62
C TYR A 47 -4.80 -21.77 7.71
N GLN A 48 -3.83 -22.05 6.84
CA GLN A 48 -2.68 -21.18 6.60
C GLN A 48 -2.90 -20.47 5.28
N ILE A 49 -2.90 -19.15 5.32
CA ILE A 49 -3.15 -18.31 4.15
C ILE A 49 -1.88 -17.54 3.81
N ASP A 50 -1.41 -17.72 2.57
CA ASP A 50 -0.39 -16.89 1.92
C ASP A 50 -1.12 -15.88 1.03
N PHE A 51 -0.93 -14.59 1.28
CA PHE A 51 -1.63 -13.53 0.55
C PHE A 51 -0.99 -13.17 -0.80
N GLY A 52 0.18 -13.73 -1.11
CA GLY A 52 0.90 -13.49 -2.36
C GLY A 52 1.68 -12.17 -2.40
N ASP A 53 1.80 -11.48 -1.28
CA ASP A 53 2.61 -10.27 -1.09
C ASP A 53 3.80 -10.47 -0.12
N GLY A 54 4.08 -11.74 0.20
CA GLY A 54 5.10 -12.15 1.16
C GLY A 54 4.59 -12.33 2.59
N VAL A 55 3.34 -11.99 2.87
CA VAL A 55 2.72 -12.18 4.19
C VAL A 55 1.95 -13.48 4.25
N LYS A 56 2.08 -14.20 5.37
CA LYS A 56 1.35 -15.44 5.66
C LYS A 56 0.72 -15.35 7.04
N GLN A 57 -0.47 -15.95 7.20
CA GLN A 57 -1.17 -15.95 8.47
C GLN A 57 -1.91 -17.28 8.71
N VAL A 58 -1.97 -17.71 9.97
CA VAL A 58 -2.85 -18.79 10.41
C VAL A 58 -4.21 -18.20 10.78
N VAL A 59 -5.27 -18.75 10.20
CA VAL A 59 -6.66 -18.27 10.34
C VAL A 59 -7.57 -19.44 10.70
N PRO A 60 -7.77 -19.74 12.00
CA PRO A 60 -8.55 -20.90 12.42
C PRO A 60 -10.00 -20.89 11.91
N SER A 61 -10.61 -19.71 11.80
CA SER A 61 -11.99 -19.56 11.29
C SER A 61 -12.11 -19.76 9.78
N GLY A 62 -10.99 -19.75 9.04
CA GLY A 62 -10.99 -19.74 7.58
C GLY A 62 -11.47 -18.44 6.92
N THR A 63 -11.88 -17.44 7.71
CA THR A 63 -12.42 -16.17 7.18
C THR A 63 -11.71 -14.99 7.80
N LEU A 64 -11.24 -14.05 6.94
CA LEU A 64 -10.67 -12.77 7.36
C LEU A 64 -10.83 -11.73 6.26
N THR A 65 -10.64 -10.44 6.64
CA THR A 65 -10.43 -9.35 5.68
C THR A 65 -8.98 -8.90 5.74
N TYR A 66 -8.26 -9.12 4.65
CA TYR A 66 -6.87 -8.70 4.48
C TYR A 66 -6.78 -7.36 3.76
N LYS A 67 -5.80 -6.53 4.11
CA LYS A 67 -5.55 -5.24 3.46
C LYS A 67 -4.19 -5.25 2.76
N TYR A 68 -4.20 -5.14 1.44
CA TYR A 68 -3.01 -4.87 0.64
C TYR A 68 -2.66 -3.38 0.71
N ASN A 69 -1.36 -3.06 0.76
CA ASN A 69 -0.89 -1.68 0.95
C ASN A 69 -0.05 -1.15 -0.23
N ASN A 70 0.25 -1.99 -1.23
CA ASN A 70 1.03 -1.55 -2.39
C ASN A 70 0.16 -0.74 -3.36
N PRO A 71 0.43 0.57 -3.57
CA PRO A 71 -0.41 1.43 -4.40
C PRO A 71 -0.50 0.97 -5.85
N GLY A 72 -1.61 1.32 -6.49
CA GLY A 72 -1.91 0.94 -7.88
C GLY A 72 -2.75 -0.32 -7.98
N THR A 73 -2.91 -0.83 -9.20
CA THR A 73 -3.64 -2.07 -9.48
C THR A 73 -2.65 -3.22 -9.54
N ASN A 74 -2.72 -4.10 -8.55
CA ASN A 74 -1.80 -5.22 -8.39
C ASN A 74 -2.57 -6.55 -8.39
N ALA A 75 -1.94 -7.60 -8.91
CA ALA A 75 -2.49 -8.94 -8.90
C ALA A 75 -1.72 -9.82 -7.89
N TYR A 76 -2.46 -10.50 -7.04
CA TYR A 76 -1.93 -11.40 -6.03
C TYR A 76 -2.48 -12.81 -6.22
N THR A 77 -1.69 -13.81 -5.89
CA THR A 77 -2.14 -15.20 -5.82
C THR A 77 -2.28 -15.61 -4.36
N ILE A 78 -3.52 -15.69 -3.90
CA ILE A 78 -3.83 -16.14 -2.55
C ILE A 78 -3.80 -17.66 -2.55
N THR A 79 -2.98 -18.25 -1.66
CA THR A 79 -2.88 -19.69 -1.47
C THR A 79 -3.33 -20.06 -0.07
N VAL A 80 -4.23 -21.01 0.03
CA VAL A 80 -4.76 -21.50 1.30
C VAL A 80 -4.41 -22.99 1.45
N ASN A 81 -3.79 -23.31 2.58
CA ASN A 81 -3.56 -24.68 3.03
C ASN A 81 -4.54 -24.98 4.18
N ALA A 82 -5.51 -25.85 3.96
CA ALA A 82 -6.34 -26.41 5.02
C ALA A 82 -5.52 -27.50 5.74
N VAL A 83 -5.36 -27.37 7.05
CA VAL A 83 -4.58 -28.27 7.89
C VAL A 83 -5.53 -29.18 8.65
N GLY A 84 -5.40 -30.47 8.46
CA GLY A 84 -6.15 -31.50 9.16
C GLY A 84 -5.37 -32.16 10.30
N THR A 85 -5.92 -33.27 10.82
CA THR A 85 -5.28 -34.05 11.85
C THR A 85 -3.92 -34.59 11.41
N GLY A 86 -2.95 -34.64 12.35
CA GLY A 86 -1.59 -35.08 12.07
C GLY A 86 -0.81 -34.21 11.08
N GLY A 87 -1.28 -32.99 10.78
CA GLY A 87 -0.63 -32.08 9.83
C GLY A 87 -0.91 -32.40 8.37
N SER A 88 -1.93 -33.21 8.08
CA SER A 88 -2.39 -33.45 6.70
C SER A 88 -2.87 -32.17 6.04
N LEU A 89 -2.63 -32.01 4.74
CA LEU A 89 -2.85 -30.74 4.03
C LEU A 89 -3.71 -30.92 2.77
N SER A 90 -4.56 -29.94 2.52
CA SER A 90 -5.17 -29.69 1.21
C SER A 90 -4.97 -28.25 0.82
N THR A 91 -4.61 -28.00 -0.44
CA THR A 91 -4.20 -26.66 -0.92
C THR A 91 -5.09 -26.21 -2.06
N ILE A 92 -5.44 -24.93 -2.05
CA ILE A 92 -6.12 -24.23 -3.15
C ILE A 92 -5.53 -22.84 -3.34
N SER A 93 -5.48 -22.36 -4.57
CA SER A 93 -5.02 -21.01 -4.88
C SER A 93 -6.03 -20.27 -5.76
N LYS A 94 -6.09 -18.96 -5.58
CA LYS A 94 -6.93 -18.07 -6.38
C LYS A 94 -6.21 -16.75 -6.65
N ARG A 95 -6.21 -16.30 -7.90
CA ARG A 95 -5.70 -14.99 -8.27
C ARG A 95 -6.78 -13.93 -8.04
N VAL A 96 -6.39 -12.79 -7.46
CA VAL A 96 -7.22 -11.62 -7.23
C VAL A 96 -6.47 -10.38 -7.73
N THR A 97 -7.19 -9.45 -8.35
CA THR A 97 -6.65 -8.13 -8.73
C THR A 97 -7.27 -7.10 -7.81
N VAL A 98 -6.42 -6.26 -7.20
CA VAL A 98 -6.82 -5.31 -6.17
C VAL A 98 -6.26 -3.94 -6.51
N PHE A 99 -7.12 -2.93 -6.50
CA PHE A 99 -6.71 -1.53 -6.58
C PHE A 99 -6.51 -0.97 -5.17
N VAL A 100 -5.35 -0.34 -4.96
CA VAL A 100 -5.00 0.40 -3.75
C VAL A 100 -4.76 1.86 -4.13
N ALA A 101 -5.56 2.77 -3.60
CA ALA A 101 -5.38 4.19 -3.84
C ALA A 101 -4.08 4.67 -3.18
N PHE A 102 -3.29 5.43 -3.93
CA PHE A 102 -2.16 6.14 -3.35
C PHE A 102 -2.71 7.28 -2.47
N GLN A 103 -2.33 7.29 -1.22
CA GLN A 103 -2.69 8.36 -0.28
C GLN A 103 -1.43 9.01 0.25
N ILE A 104 -1.33 10.32 0.08
CA ILE A 104 -0.25 11.10 0.70
C ILE A 104 -0.61 11.27 2.18
N PRO A 105 0.30 10.97 3.12
CA PRO A 105 0.06 11.20 4.54
C PRO A 105 -0.40 12.63 4.83
N THR A 106 -1.37 12.79 5.73
CA THR A 106 -2.02 14.09 6.01
C THR A 106 -1.03 15.13 6.51
N GLU A 107 -0.01 14.71 7.26
CA GLU A 107 1.07 15.57 7.74
C GLU A 107 1.89 16.16 6.59
N ILE A 108 2.17 15.40 5.53
CA ILE A 108 2.88 15.88 4.34
C ILE A 108 2.00 16.88 3.58
N VAL A 109 0.72 16.53 3.38
CA VAL A 109 -0.23 17.43 2.73
C VAL A 109 -0.32 18.75 3.49
N SER A 110 -0.47 18.70 4.83
CA SER A 110 -0.56 19.88 5.68
C SER A 110 0.73 20.71 5.69
N ALA A 111 1.90 20.07 5.67
CA ALA A 111 3.17 20.78 5.56
C ALA A 111 3.29 21.56 4.24
N LEU A 112 2.85 20.94 3.13
CA LEU A 112 2.92 21.56 1.79
C LEU A 112 1.87 22.64 1.57
N THR A 113 0.64 22.44 2.06
CA THR A 113 -0.53 23.28 1.70
C THR A 113 -1.04 24.16 2.84
N GLY A 114 -0.50 24.02 4.05
CA GLY A 114 -1.06 24.71 5.23
C GLY A 114 -2.53 24.33 5.47
N SER A 115 -3.37 25.34 5.73
CA SER A 115 -4.82 25.16 5.92
C SER A 115 -5.60 24.92 4.62
N GLY A 116 -5.02 25.21 3.46
CA GLY A 116 -5.71 25.06 2.16
C GLY A 116 -4.82 25.29 0.96
N SER A 117 -4.01 26.35 0.99
CA SER A 117 -3.03 26.71 -0.05
C SER A 117 -1.84 27.39 0.59
N LYS A 118 -0.64 27.10 0.09
CA LYS A 118 0.61 27.70 0.56
C LYS A 118 1.55 27.94 -0.61
N VAL A 119 2.08 29.15 -0.69
CA VAL A 119 3.11 29.54 -1.64
C VAL A 119 4.47 29.23 -1.05
N TRP A 120 5.33 28.63 -1.85
CA TRP A 120 6.71 28.33 -1.53
C TRP A 120 7.61 29.12 -2.46
N VAL A 121 8.66 29.69 -1.89
CA VAL A 121 9.68 30.45 -2.60
C VAL A 121 11.05 29.89 -2.22
N THR A 122 12.07 30.16 -3.05
CA THR A 122 13.44 29.84 -2.70
C THR A 122 13.90 30.69 -1.53
N ASP A 123 14.36 30.05 -0.45
CA ASP A 123 14.98 30.74 0.68
C ASP A 123 16.39 31.19 0.29
N LYS A 124 16.48 32.35 -0.34
CA LYS A 124 17.74 32.93 -0.84
C LYS A 124 18.77 33.21 0.24
N ASP A 125 18.33 33.35 1.50
CA ASP A 125 19.21 33.66 2.63
C ASP A 125 19.80 32.39 3.26
N ALA A 126 19.27 31.20 2.93
CA ALA A 126 19.81 29.94 3.39
C ALA A 126 21.02 29.48 2.59
N PRO A 127 22.14 29.06 3.23
CA PRO A 127 23.25 28.42 2.54
C PRO A 127 22.78 27.13 1.85
N GLY A 128 23.19 26.94 0.59
CA GLY A 128 22.83 25.72 -0.15
C GLY A 128 21.40 25.66 -0.66
N HIS A 129 20.69 26.80 -0.72
CA HIS A 129 19.32 26.90 -1.29
C HIS A 129 19.24 26.38 -2.74
N PHE A 130 20.32 26.50 -3.51
CA PHE A 130 20.58 25.70 -4.71
C PHE A 130 21.79 24.83 -4.43
N GLY A 131 21.64 23.52 -4.58
CA GLY A 131 22.70 22.60 -4.25
C GLY A 131 22.69 21.33 -5.07
N VAL A 132 23.83 20.68 -5.14
CA VAL A 132 24.01 19.38 -5.80
C VAL A 132 24.69 18.42 -4.81
N GLY A 133 24.13 17.24 -4.67
CA GLY A 133 24.64 16.17 -3.82
C GLY A 133 24.27 14.80 -4.38
N PRO A 134 24.70 13.71 -3.76
CA PRO A 134 24.28 12.36 -4.12
C PRO A 134 22.79 12.15 -3.84
N ASN A 135 22.17 11.28 -4.60
CA ASN A 135 20.72 11.01 -4.51
C ASN A 135 20.29 10.23 -3.23
N ASN A 136 21.23 9.74 -2.46
CA ASN A 136 21.02 9.03 -1.19
C ASN A 136 21.23 9.92 0.05
N GLU A 137 21.54 11.20 -0.14
CA GLU A 137 21.73 12.17 0.94
C GLU A 137 20.96 13.46 0.63
N PHE A 138 20.31 14.02 1.65
CA PHE A 138 19.62 15.32 1.53
C PHE A 138 20.57 16.48 1.88
N SER A 139 21.80 16.43 1.35
CA SER A 139 22.82 17.42 1.61
C SER A 139 23.54 17.81 0.31
N PRO A 140 23.75 19.12 0.04
CA PRO A 140 24.41 19.62 -1.16
C PRO A 140 25.95 19.55 -1.02
N ILE A 141 26.49 18.34 -0.81
CA ILE A 141 27.92 18.14 -0.52
C ILE A 141 28.85 18.38 -1.72
N TRP A 142 28.33 18.38 -2.96
CA TRP A 142 29.13 18.64 -4.14
C TRP A 142 29.14 20.11 -4.54
N TYR A 143 28.04 20.81 -4.32
CA TYR A 143 27.90 22.23 -4.54
C TYR A 143 26.79 22.79 -3.65
N ALA A 144 27.06 23.89 -2.98
CA ALA A 144 26.11 24.64 -2.17
C ALA A 144 26.20 26.12 -2.55
N ALA A 145 25.08 26.69 -3.00
CA ALA A 145 25.03 28.11 -3.33
C ALA A 145 25.24 28.97 -2.08
N VAL A 146 26.07 30.00 -2.22
CA VAL A 146 26.19 31.03 -1.19
C VAL A 146 24.93 31.89 -1.19
N PRO A 147 24.43 32.33 -0.02
CA PRO A 147 23.26 33.19 0.09
C PRO A 147 23.34 34.44 -0.82
N ASN A 148 22.23 34.75 -1.49
CA ASN A 148 22.05 35.97 -2.29
C ASN A 148 23.06 36.17 -3.45
N THR A 149 23.65 35.09 -3.98
CA THR A 149 24.67 35.20 -5.03
C THR A 149 24.15 34.95 -6.45
N ARG A 150 22.85 34.64 -6.61
CA ARG A 150 22.24 34.43 -7.92
C ARG A 150 21.54 35.71 -8.42
N GLU A 151 21.30 35.77 -9.72
CA GLU A 151 20.50 36.81 -10.35
C GLU A 151 19.08 36.82 -9.78
N ALA A 152 18.41 37.97 -9.81
CA ALA A 152 17.08 38.15 -9.23
C ALA A 152 16.04 37.16 -9.80
N CYS A 153 16.14 36.83 -11.09
CA CYS A 153 15.24 35.88 -11.77
C CYS A 153 15.37 34.43 -11.26
N ALA A 154 16.41 34.10 -10.48
CA ALA A 154 16.52 32.79 -9.85
C ALA A 154 15.75 32.72 -8.51
N TYR A 155 15.22 33.84 -8.05
CA TYR A 155 14.56 33.95 -6.74
C TYR A 155 13.10 34.43 -6.82
N ASP A 156 12.59 34.76 -8.01
CA ASP A 156 11.23 35.26 -8.22
C ASP A 156 10.22 34.16 -8.54
N ASP A 157 10.68 32.92 -8.69
CA ASP A 157 9.82 31.76 -8.90
C ASP A 157 8.99 31.43 -7.65
N GLU A 158 7.69 31.21 -7.84
CA GLU A 158 6.74 30.80 -6.82
C GLU A 158 6.12 29.45 -7.17
N ILE A 159 6.08 28.54 -6.20
CA ILE A 159 5.39 27.24 -6.32
C ILE A 159 4.22 27.24 -5.34
N THR A 160 3.01 27.10 -5.84
CA THR A 160 1.81 27.01 -5.01
C THR A 160 1.31 25.58 -4.94
N PHE A 161 1.25 25.04 -3.72
CA PHE A 161 0.57 23.78 -3.41
C PHE A 161 -0.80 24.10 -2.80
N SER A 162 -1.85 23.51 -3.36
CA SER A 162 -3.22 23.62 -2.86
C SER A 162 -3.81 22.24 -2.62
N LYS A 163 -4.76 22.13 -1.70
CA LYS A 163 -5.55 20.91 -1.46
C LYS A 163 -7.03 21.18 -1.58
N ASP A 164 -7.81 20.16 -1.96
CA ASP A 164 -9.26 20.14 -1.89
C ASP A 164 -9.77 19.79 -0.48
N ALA A 165 -11.09 19.76 -0.30
CA ALA A 165 -11.72 19.36 0.97
C ALA A 165 -11.45 17.89 1.35
N ASN A 166 -11.04 17.05 0.38
CA ASN A 166 -10.69 15.63 0.60
C ASN A 166 -9.19 15.44 0.95
N VAL A 167 -8.45 16.56 1.13
CA VAL A 167 -7.01 16.54 1.45
C VAL A 167 -6.17 15.97 0.29
N THR A 168 -6.62 16.15 -0.95
CA THR A 168 -5.88 15.79 -2.16
C THR A 168 -5.11 17.01 -2.66
N ILE A 169 -3.82 16.85 -2.97
CA ILE A 169 -3.03 17.94 -3.57
C ILE A 169 -3.53 18.15 -4.99
N LEU A 170 -3.94 19.39 -5.28
CA LEU A 170 -4.34 19.83 -6.61
C LEU A 170 -3.11 20.06 -7.51
N PRO A 171 -3.29 20.20 -8.84
CA PRO A 171 -2.21 20.52 -9.75
C PRO A 171 -1.38 21.71 -9.27
N ILE A 172 -0.05 21.59 -9.36
CA ILE A 172 0.90 22.60 -8.90
C ILE A 172 0.82 23.80 -9.85
N ALA A 173 0.66 25.01 -9.29
CA ALA A 173 0.79 26.25 -10.02
C ALA A 173 2.21 26.82 -9.86
N LEU A 174 2.82 27.20 -11.00
CA LEU A 174 4.12 27.88 -11.07
C LEU A 174 3.86 29.32 -11.55
N LYS A 175 4.67 30.27 -11.05
CA LYS A 175 4.65 31.64 -11.48
C LYS A 175 6.07 32.09 -11.82
#